data_d2b4e8455cfecc64b37b6505f6fa9e6a
#
_entry.id   d2b4e8455cfecc64b37b6505f6fa9e6a
#
_cell.length_a   1.000
_cell.length_b   1.000
_cell.length_c   1.000
_cell.angle_alpha   90.00
_cell.angle_beta   90.00
_cell.angle_gamma   90.00
#
_symmetry.space_group_name_H-M   'P 1'
#
loop_
_entity.id
_entity.type
_entity.pdbx_description
1 polymer ?
#
loop_
_entity_poly.entity_id
_entity_poly.type
_entity_poly.pdbx_seq_one_letter_code
_entity_poly.pdbx_strand_id
1 'polypeptide(L)'
;MLKLLVYSSKYSYFLLYLFVLPFLLESEYILKLWLHILPEYVVVFTRMSLIAALVDTLSGTMVYGALATGKIKKYQLVMSGLFLLNPIVVYILFKMGQQPISIYVIDIIFYLFALLFRLSLLHNMIGLSLKKYLKNVVLLDLVVSLAAIIFPLILYMNMEESFFRFLLVGLLSVLSTSASIYLIGLNSYEKDKLKSIIRRYLKS
;
A
#
# COMPACT_ATOMS: atom_id res chain seq x y z
N MET A 1 4.03 -15.84 16.22
CA MET A 1 4.84 -15.18 15.19
C MET A 1 4.11 -15.06 13.84
N LEU A 2 3.70 -16.16 13.17
CA LEU A 2 3.03 -16.10 11.85
C LEU A 2 1.77 -15.22 11.82
N LYS A 3 0.90 -15.34 12.84
CA LYS A 3 -0.30 -14.48 12.94
C LYS A 3 0.06 -12.98 13.04
N LEU A 4 1.12 -12.64 13.78
CA LEU A 4 1.57 -11.25 13.93
C LEU A 4 2.07 -10.68 12.60
N LEU A 5 2.79 -11.47 11.78
CA LEU A 5 3.23 -11.03 10.46
C LEU A 5 2.06 -10.74 9.52
N VAL A 6 1.05 -11.62 9.51
CA VAL A 6 -0.17 -11.42 8.71
C VAL A 6 -0.91 -10.16 9.17
N TYR A 7 -1.07 -9.97 10.47
CA TYR A 7 -1.75 -8.78 11.00
C TYR A 7 -0.96 -7.49 10.75
N SER A 8 0.37 -7.52 10.96
CA SER A 8 1.19 -6.32 10.72
C SER A 8 1.15 -5.90 9.25
N SER A 9 1.25 -6.82 8.28
CA SER A 9 1.13 -6.49 6.87
C SER A 9 -0.24 -5.88 6.54
N LYS A 10 -1.32 -6.55 6.95
CA LYS A 10 -2.70 -6.09 6.73
C LYS A 10 -2.94 -4.70 7.33
N TYR A 11 -2.59 -4.48 8.59
CA TYR A 11 -2.82 -3.19 9.23
C TYR A 11 -1.90 -2.08 8.73
N SER A 12 -0.65 -2.40 8.38
CA SER A 12 0.23 -1.42 7.74
C SER A 12 -0.32 -0.95 6.40
N TYR A 13 -0.87 -1.87 5.60
CA TYR A 13 -1.53 -1.53 4.35
C TYR A 13 -2.77 -0.65 4.58
N PHE A 14 -3.66 -1.03 5.50
CA PHE A 14 -4.86 -0.25 5.81
C PHE A 14 -4.53 1.17 6.28
N LEU A 15 -3.53 1.28 7.17
CA LEU A 15 -3.10 2.59 7.65
C LEU A 15 -2.53 3.44 6.52
N LEU A 16 -1.67 2.86 5.68
CA LEU A 16 -1.12 3.58 4.53
C LEU A 16 -2.22 3.98 3.55
N TYR A 17 -3.14 3.07 3.22
CA TYR A 17 -4.22 3.33 2.27
C TYR A 17 -5.17 4.45 2.73
N LEU A 18 -5.43 4.54 4.04
CA LEU A 18 -6.25 5.60 4.64
C LEU A 18 -5.71 7.00 4.28
N PHE A 19 -4.38 7.15 4.27
CA PHE A 19 -3.74 8.42 3.90
C PHE A 19 -3.53 8.53 2.39
N VAL A 20 -3.18 7.44 1.72
CA VAL A 20 -2.86 7.46 0.29
C VAL A 20 -4.09 7.75 -0.57
N LEU A 21 -5.27 7.25 -0.23
CA LEU A 21 -6.46 7.42 -1.07
C LEU A 21 -6.83 8.88 -1.34
N PRO A 22 -6.95 9.77 -0.34
CA PRO A 22 -7.23 11.19 -0.60
C PRO A 22 -6.12 11.87 -1.39
N PHE A 23 -4.84 11.54 -1.11
CA PHE A 23 -3.70 12.07 -1.88
C PHE A 23 -3.68 11.57 -3.32
N LEU A 24 -4.10 10.33 -3.59
CA LEU A 24 -4.20 9.78 -4.94
C LEU A 24 -5.24 10.52 -5.79
N LEU A 25 -6.40 10.81 -5.22
CA LEU A 25 -7.47 11.49 -5.92
C LEU A 25 -7.15 12.97 -6.13
N GLU A 26 -6.76 13.67 -5.09
CA GLU A 26 -6.54 15.13 -5.10
C GLU A 26 -5.07 15.54 -5.29
N SER A 27 -4.21 14.63 -5.80
CA SER A 27 -2.78 14.92 -6.00
C SER A 27 -2.53 16.16 -6.86
N GLU A 28 -3.34 16.41 -7.87
CA GLU A 28 -3.20 17.59 -8.72
C GLU A 28 -3.47 18.88 -7.95
N TYR A 29 -4.57 18.93 -7.22
CA TYR A 29 -4.95 20.07 -6.39
C TYR A 29 -3.92 20.35 -5.28
N ILE A 30 -3.48 19.30 -4.57
CA ILE A 30 -2.47 19.40 -3.51
C ILE A 30 -1.14 19.94 -4.07
N LEU A 31 -0.70 19.43 -5.21
CA LEU A 31 0.54 19.85 -5.85
C LEU A 31 0.45 21.29 -6.38
N LYS A 32 -0.70 21.72 -6.90
CA LYS A 32 -0.94 23.11 -7.29
C LYS A 32 -0.82 24.09 -6.12
N LEU A 33 -1.37 23.70 -4.95
CA LEU A 33 -1.25 24.50 -3.73
C LEU A 33 0.20 24.69 -3.27
N TRP A 34 1.02 23.67 -3.46
CA TRP A 34 2.39 23.65 -2.96
C TRP A 34 3.42 24.21 -3.95
N LEU A 35 3.31 23.83 -5.23
CA LEU A 35 4.34 24.13 -6.24
C LEU A 35 4.04 25.38 -7.06
N HIS A 36 2.83 25.95 -7.04
CA HIS A 36 2.36 27.06 -7.88
C HIS A 36 2.42 26.78 -9.39
N ILE A 37 3.54 26.20 -9.88
CA ILE A 37 3.73 25.76 -11.26
C ILE A 37 3.97 24.25 -11.22
N LEU A 38 3.12 23.48 -11.92
CA LEU A 38 3.25 22.03 -11.99
C LEU A 38 4.24 21.65 -13.09
N PRO A 39 5.38 21.02 -12.76
CA PRO A 39 6.23 20.40 -13.77
C PRO A 39 5.47 19.29 -14.51
N GLU A 40 5.85 19.08 -15.78
CA GLU A 40 5.35 17.95 -16.56
C GLU A 40 5.58 16.64 -15.80
N TYR A 41 4.61 15.74 -15.81
CA TYR A 41 4.63 14.44 -15.13
C TYR A 41 4.58 14.42 -13.59
N VAL A 42 4.72 15.55 -12.86
CA VAL A 42 4.80 15.52 -11.38
C VAL A 42 3.57 14.86 -10.75
N VAL A 43 2.37 15.11 -11.27
CA VAL A 43 1.13 14.50 -10.78
C VAL A 43 1.14 12.99 -11.00
N VAL A 44 1.54 12.56 -12.21
CA VAL A 44 1.61 11.15 -12.55
C VAL A 44 2.67 10.44 -11.71
N PHE A 45 3.84 11.04 -11.55
CA PHE A 45 4.91 10.50 -10.72
C PHE A 45 4.47 10.35 -9.25
N THR A 46 3.80 11.35 -8.70
CA THR A 46 3.26 11.28 -7.34
C THR A 46 2.26 10.14 -7.20
N ARG A 47 1.30 10.02 -8.12
CA ARG A 47 0.31 8.93 -8.11
C ARG A 47 0.97 7.56 -8.21
N MET A 48 1.90 7.40 -9.14
CA MET A 48 2.62 6.13 -9.33
C MET A 48 3.49 5.76 -8.12
N SER A 49 4.17 6.75 -7.50
CA SER A 49 4.94 6.54 -6.26
C SER A 49 4.04 6.05 -5.11
N LEU A 50 2.87 6.64 -4.95
CA LEU A 50 1.90 6.23 -3.94
C LEU A 50 1.39 4.79 -4.18
N ILE A 51 1.11 4.44 -5.44
CA ILE A 51 0.73 3.06 -5.82
C ILE A 51 1.88 2.09 -5.55
N ALA A 52 3.11 2.45 -5.92
CA ALA A 52 4.30 1.64 -5.67
C ALA A 52 4.50 1.38 -4.16
N ALA A 53 4.33 2.42 -3.32
CA ALA A 53 4.39 2.29 -1.87
C ALA A 53 3.31 1.34 -1.31
N LEU A 54 2.09 1.39 -1.83
CA LEU A 54 1.03 0.45 -1.45
C LEU A 54 1.42 -0.99 -1.80
N VAL A 55 1.97 -1.22 -2.99
CA VAL A 55 2.41 -2.56 -3.43
C VAL A 55 3.55 -3.09 -2.55
N ASP A 56 4.57 -2.27 -2.23
CA ASP A 56 5.64 -2.70 -1.33
C ASP A 56 5.12 -3.03 0.07
N THR A 57 4.16 -2.26 0.58
CA THR A 57 3.58 -2.47 1.91
C THR A 57 2.88 -3.82 2.05
N LEU A 58 2.38 -4.42 0.96
CA LEU A 58 1.79 -5.77 0.99
C LEU A 58 2.74 -6.84 1.55
N SER A 59 4.04 -6.62 1.50
CA SER A 59 5.03 -7.59 1.98
C SER A 59 6.20 -6.98 2.76
N GLY A 60 6.28 -5.68 2.90
CA GLY A 60 7.39 -4.97 3.55
C GLY A 60 7.64 -5.44 4.99
N THR A 61 6.60 -5.70 5.75
CA THR A 61 6.71 -6.17 7.14
C THR A 61 7.27 -7.58 7.29
N MET A 62 7.37 -8.36 6.20
CA MET A 62 7.89 -9.73 6.24
C MET A 62 9.37 -9.82 6.64
N VAL A 63 10.13 -8.74 6.47
CA VAL A 63 11.53 -8.67 6.94
C VAL A 63 11.64 -9.01 8.43
N TYR A 64 10.69 -8.60 9.25
CA TYR A 64 10.68 -8.91 10.70
C TYR A 64 10.54 -10.41 10.96
N GLY A 65 9.84 -11.13 10.08
CA GLY A 65 9.77 -12.59 10.14
C GLY A 65 11.13 -13.25 9.88
N ALA A 66 11.87 -12.76 8.91
CA ALA A 66 13.22 -13.24 8.63
C ALA A 66 14.20 -12.90 9.77
N LEU A 67 14.13 -11.67 10.30
CA LEU A 67 14.93 -11.22 11.45
C LEU A 67 14.72 -12.13 12.67
N ALA A 68 13.48 -12.46 12.98
CA ALA A 68 13.15 -13.31 14.13
C ALA A 68 13.68 -14.74 14.04
N THR A 69 14.10 -15.22 12.86
CA THR A 69 14.75 -16.54 12.70
C THR A 69 16.23 -16.55 12.98
N GLY A 70 16.88 -15.36 13.05
CA GLY A 70 18.33 -15.22 13.11
C GLY A 70 19.06 -15.57 11.79
N LYS A 71 18.36 -16.10 10.78
CA LYS A 71 18.94 -16.52 9.49
C LYS A 71 18.72 -15.48 8.38
N ILE A 72 18.95 -14.20 8.68
CA ILE A 72 18.64 -13.09 7.77
C ILE A 72 19.54 -13.02 6.54
N LYS A 73 20.77 -13.60 6.59
CA LYS A 73 21.76 -13.48 5.51
C LYS A 73 21.18 -13.87 4.13
N LYS A 74 20.53 -15.05 4.05
CA LYS A 74 19.93 -15.51 2.78
C LYS A 74 18.83 -14.58 2.29
N TYR A 75 17.98 -14.13 3.20
CA TYR A 75 16.89 -13.18 2.89
C TYR A 75 17.46 -11.89 2.34
N GLN A 76 18.45 -11.30 3.04
CA GLN A 76 19.05 -10.03 2.65
C GLN A 76 19.77 -10.12 1.30
N LEU A 77 20.53 -11.20 1.05
CA LEU A 77 21.21 -11.40 -0.23
C LEU A 77 20.24 -11.48 -1.41
N VAL A 78 19.14 -12.21 -1.26
CA VAL A 78 18.13 -12.33 -2.32
C VAL A 78 17.42 -11.00 -2.57
N MET A 79 17.02 -10.31 -1.51
CA MET A 79 16.32 -9.04 -1.64
C MET A 79 17.21 -7.92 -2.16
N SER A 80 18.44 -7.82 -1.65
CA SER A 80 19.41 -6.84 -2.16
C SER A 80 19.80 -7.12 -3.62
N GLY A 81 19.98 -8.39 -4.00
CA GLY A 81 20.23 -8.77 -5.39
C GLY A 81 19.09 -8.37 -6.32
N LEU A 82 17.85 -8.62 -5.90
CA LEU A 82 16.68 -8.20 -6.65
C LEU A 82 16.66 -6.67 -6.87
N PHE A 83 16.80 -5.89 -5.79
CA PHE A 83 16.73 -4.43 -5.90
C PHE A 83 17.95 -3.80 -6.60
N LEU A 84 19.13 -4.45 -6.61
CA LEU A 84 20.27 -4.01 -7.41
C LEU A 84 20.03 -4.14 -8.92
N LEU A 85 19.13 -5.03 -9.36
CA LEU A 85 18.77 -5.16 -10.76
C LEU A 85 17.86 -4.02 -11.24
N ASN A 86 17.09 -3.39 -10.35
CA ASN A 86 16.14 -2.32 -10.70
C ASN A 86 16.83 -1.16 -11.46
N PRO A 87 17.86 -0.48 -10.93
CA PRO A 87 18.50 0.63 -11.63
C PRO A 87 19.15 0.21 -12.96
N ILE A 88 19.59 -1.04 -13.09
CA ILE A 88 20.15 -1.57 -14.33
C ILE A 88 19.05 -1.66 -15.41
N VAL A 89 17.88 -2.21 -15.05
CA VAL A 89 16.73 -2.32 -15.96
C VAL A 89 16.23 -0.94 -16.37
N VAL A 90 16.10 -0.02 -15.41
CA VAL A 90 15.70 1.38 -15.67
C VAL A 90 16.67 2.07 -16.63
N TYR A 91 17.98 1.90 -16.41
CA TYR A 91 19.02 2.46 -17.31
C TYR A 91 18.90 1.92 -18.74
N ILE A 92 18.67 0.61 -18.90
CA ILE A 92 18.48 -0.01 -20.23
C ILE A 92 17.25 0.57 -20.92
N LEU A 93 16.12 0.72 -20.21
CA LEU A 93 14.89 1.28 -20.75
C LEU A 93 15.08 2.72 -21.22
N PHE A 94 15.81 3.54 -20.46
CA PHE A 94 16.12 4.91 -20.88
C PHE A 94 17.01 4.96 -22.12
N LYS A 95 17.98 4.06 -22.24
CA LYS A 95 18.74 3.91 -23.49
C LYS A 95 17.89 3.51 -24.69
N MET A 96 16.80 2.78 -24.47
CA MET A 96 15.82 2.42 -25.49
C MET A 96 14.82 3.54 -25.81
N GLY A 97 14.97 4.73 -25.19
CA GLY A 97 14.10 5.89 -25.42
C GLY A 97 12.74 5.82 -24.72
N GLN A 98 12.59 4.99 -23.67
CA GLN A 98 11.37 4.92 -22.89
C GLN A 98 11.14 6.19 -22.07
N GLN A 99 9.86 6.54 -21.89
CA GLN A 99 9.47 7.72 -21.11
C GLN A 99 9.83 7.57 -19.61
N PRO A 100 10.06 8.68 -18.87
CA PRO A 100 10.41 8.65 -17.45
C PRO A 100 9.40 7.93 -16.56
N ILE A 101 8.14 7.82 -16.95
CA ILE A 101 7.09 7.08 -16.23
C ILE A 101 7.41 5.58 -16.10
N SER A 102 8.23 5.03 -17.01
CA SER A 102 8.65 3.63 -16.99
C SER A 102 9.38 3.23 -15.69
N ILE A 103 10.03 4.17 -15.00
CA ILE A 103 10.68 3.94 -13.70
C ILE A 103 9.68 3.34 -12.70
N TYR A 104 8.54 4.00 -12.53
CA TYR A 104 7.52 3.59 -11.55
C TYR A 104 6.85 2.28 -11.93
N VAL A 105 6.65 2.04 -13.23
CA VAL A 105 6.13 0.75 -13.70
C VAL A 105 7.09 -0.37 -13.35
N ILE A 106 8.38 -0.16 -13.54
CA ILE A 106 9.42 -1.11 -13.16
C ILE A 106 9.47 -1.30 -11.65
N ASP A 107 9.40 -0.22 -10.86
CA ASP A 107 9.36 -0.31 -9.39
C ASP A 107 8.20 -1.18 -8.91
N ILE A 108 6.99 -0.98 -9.45
CA ILE A 108 5.83 -1.80 -9.11
C ILE A 108 6.07 -3.27 -9.45
N ILE A 109 6.65 -3.56 -10.63
CA ILE A 109 7.00 -4.93 -11.04
C ILE A 109 8.02 -5.53 -10.05
N PHE A 110 9.06 -4.79 -9.68
CA PHE A 110 10.05 -5.25 -8.71
C PHE A 110 9.45 -5.50 -7.31
N TYR A 111 8.52 -4.66 -6.85
CA TYR A 111 7.80 -4.89 -5.59
C TYR A 111 6.89 -6.13 -5.66
N LEU A 112 6.27 -6.43 -6.80
CA LEU A 112 5.52 -7.67 -7.00
C LEU A 112 6.45 -8.90 -6.98
N PHE A 113 7.62 -8.83 -7.61
CA PHE A 113 8.64 -9.86 -7.49
C PHE A 113 9.15 -10.00 -6.04
N ALA A 114 9.38 -8.87 -5.36
CA ALA A 114 9.76 -8.85 -3.96
C ALA A 114 8.71 -9.56 -3.08
N LEU A 115 7.43 -9.33 -3.30
CA LEU A 115 6.34 -10.03 -2.63
C LEU A 115 6.47 -11.55 -2.81
N LEU A 116 6.65 -12.03 -4.03
CA LEU A 116 6.77 -13.46 -4.32
C LEU A 116 8.03 -14.08 -3.68
N PHE A 117 9.18 -13.40 -3.78
CA PHE A 117 10.43 -13.86 -3.16
C PHE A 117 10.35 -13.85 -1.64
N ARG A 118 9.82 -12.80 -1.02
CA ARG A 118 9.60 -12.71 0.44
C ARG A 118 8.70 -13.84 0.93
N LEU A 119 7.59 -14.11 0.23
CA LEU A 119 6.69 -15.22 0.56
C LEU A 119 7.38 -16.58 0.46
N SER A 120 8.11 -16.84 -0.62
CA SER A 120 8.84 -18.10 -0.83
C SER A 120 9.92 -18.30 0.25
N LEU A 121 10.70 -17.26 0.55
CA LEU A 121 11.74 -17.34 1.58
C LEU A 121 11.14 -17.63 2.96
N LEU A 122 10.08 -16.94 3.35
CA LEU A 122 9.42 -17.15 4.65
C LEU A 122 8.68 -18.49 4.72
N HIS A 123 8.16 -18.98 3.59
CA HIS A 123 7.64 -20.34 3.54
C HIS A 123 8.70 -21.35 3.96
N ASN A 124 9.91 -21.24 3.37
CA ASN A 124 11.02 -22.17 3.66
C ASN A 124 11.64 -21.94 5.05
N MET A 125 11.57 -20.73 5.61
CA MET A 125 12.21 -20.39 6.90
C MET A 125 11.32 -20.69 8.11
N ILE A 126 10.01 -20.43 7.99
CA ILE A 126 9.07 -20.46 9.13
C ILE A 126 7.75 -21.15 8.80
N GLY A 127 7.61 -21.77 7.61
CA GLY A 127 6.37 -22.47 7.22
C GLY A 127 5.20 -21.54 6.92
N LEU A 128 5.44 -20.28 6.49
CA LEU A 128 4.36 -19.37 6.11
C LEU A 128 3.57 -19.92 4.91
N SER A 129 2.26 -20.04 5.04
CA SER A 129 1.40 -20.52 3.95
C SER A 129 1.16 -19.41 2.92
N LEU A 130 1.71 -19.58 1.69
CA LEU A 130 1.53 -18.63 0.59
C LEU A 130 0.05 -18.39 0.29
N LYS A 131 -0.72 -19.48 0.12
CA LYS A 131 -2.15 -19.39 -0.23
C LYS A 131 -2.96 -18.62 0.82
N LYS A 132 -2.68 -18.88 2.11
CA LYS A 132 -3.37 -18.18 3.21
C LYS A 132 -2.97 -16.70 3.23
N TYR A 133 -1.70 -16.38 2.97
CA TYR A 133 -1.24 -14.99 2.93
C TYR A 133 -1.87 -14.22 1.78
N LEU A 134 -1.81 -14.77 0.56
CA LEU A 134 -2.41 -14.13 -0.62
C LEU A 134 -3.91 -13.89 -0.43
N LYS A 135 -4.63 -14.84 0.17
CA LYS A 135 -6.07 -14.68 0.43
C LYS A 135 -6.38 -13.68 1.55
N ASN A 136 -5.65 -13.76 2.68
CA ASN A 136 -6.02 -13.04 3.90
C ASN A 136 -5.34 -11.66 4.04
N VAL A 137 -4.36 -11.37 3.18
CA VAL A 137 -3.70 -10.06 3.11
C VAL A 137 -3.93 -9.48 1.72
N VAL A 138 -3.27 -9.98 0.69
CA VAL A 138 -3.26 -9.34 -0.63
C VAL A 138 -4.66 -9.18 -1.23
N LEU A 139 -5.43 -10.27 -1.30
CA LEU A 139 -6.79 -10.20 -1.85
C LEU A 139 -7.73 -9.38 -0.97
N LEU A 140 -7.61 -9.50 0.35
CA LEU A 140 -8.42 -8.73 1.29
C LEU A 140 -8.13 -7.23 1.18
N ASP A 141 -6.86 -6.84 1.12
CA ASP A 141 -6.42 -5.46 0.99
C ASP A 141 -6.89 -4.86 -0.33
N LEU A 142 -6.83 -5.62 -1.43
CA LEU A 142 -7.38 -5.21 -2.73
C LEU A 142 -8.90 -4.99 -2.68
N VAL A 143 -9.65 -5.92 -2.08
CA VAL A 143 -11.11 -5.79 -1.96
C VAL A 143 -11.50 -4.59 -1.11
N VAL A 144 -10.82 -4.37 0.02
CA VAL A 144 -11.04 -3.20 0.87
C VAL A 144 -10.74 -1.91 0.09
N SER A 145 -9.63 -1.87 -0.66
CA SER A 145 -9.24 -0.69 -1.44
C SER A 145 -10.23 -0.38 -2.55
N LEU A 146 -10.69 -1.39 -3.28
CA LEU A 146 -11.70 -1.22 -4.33
C LEU A 146 -13.05 -0.76 -3.75
N ALA A 147 -13.48 -1.28 -2.62
CA ALA A 147 -14.70 -0.84 -1.96
C ALA A 147 -14.59 0.61 -1.44
N ALA A 148 -13.44 0.96 -0.87
CA ALA A 148 -13.22 2.26 -0.26
C ALA A 148 -13.15 3.41 -1.29
N ILE A 149 -12.63 3.16 -2.50
CA ILE A 149 -12.45 4.21 -3.52
C ILE A 149 -13.77 4.62 -4.20
N ILE A 150 -14.81 3.78 -4.19
CA ILE A 150 -16.02 3.98 -5.00
C ILE A 150 -16.66 5.35 -4.71
N PHE A 151 -17.02 5.62 -3.46
CA PHE A 151 -17.72 6.85 -3.10
C PHE A 151 -16.86 8.12 -3.29
N PRO A 152 -15.61 8.17 -2.82
CA PRO A 152 -14.74 9.32 -3.07
C PRO A 152 -14.49 9.60 -4.55
N LEU A 153 -14.35 8.54 -5.37
CA LEU A 153 -14.12 8.67 -6.81
C LEU A 153 -15.36 9.26 -7.51
N ILE A 154 -16.57 8.81 -7.17
CA ILE A 154 -17.81 9.37 -7.71
C ILE A 154 -17.90 10.87 -7.38
N LEU A 155 -17.61 11.25 -6.14
CA LEU A 155 -17.62 12.66 -5.74
C LEU A 155 -16.56 13.46 -6.51
N TYR A 156 -15.35 12.95 -6.61
CA TYR A 156 -14.26 13.57 -7.35
C TYR A 156 -14.60 13.82 -8.82
N MET A 157 -15.29 12.88 -9.48
CA MET A 157 -15.66 12.97 -10.90
C MET A 157 -16.82 13.93 -11.16
N ASN A 158 -17.68 14.19 -10.16
CA ASN A 158 -18.89 15.02 -10.33
C ASN A 158 -18.75 16.47 -9.80
N MET A 159 -17.60 16.81 -9.21
CA MET A 159 -17.35 18.15 -8.69
C MET A 159 -16.18 18.81 -9.41
N GLU A 160 -16.31 20.10 -9.72
CA GLU A 160 -15.21 20.92 -10.24
C GLU A 160 -14.10 21.10 -9.19
N GLU A 161 -12.88 21.33 -9.68
CA GLU A 161 -11.72 21.54 -8.83
C GLU A 161 -11.89 22.76 -7.94
N SER A 162 -11.90 22.55 -6.62
CA SER A 162 -12.07 23.60 -5.61
C SER A 162 -11.55 23.14 -4.25
N PHE A 163 -11.26 24.08 -3.36
CA PHE A 163 -10.92 23.78 -1.97
C PHE A 163 -12.02 22.97 -1.26
N PHE A 164 -13.28 23.25 -1.58
CA PHE A 164 -14.42 22.55 -1.01
C PHE A 164 -14.45 21.08 -1.47
N ARG A 165 -14.22 20.82 -2.78
CA ARG A 165 -14.08 19.43 -3.29
C ARG A 165 -12.95 18.70 -2.57
N PHE A 166 -11.77 19.33 -2.45
CA PHE A 166 -10.62 18.74 -1.74
C PHE A 166 -10.97 18.28 -0.31
N LEU A 167 -11.65 19.16 0.46
CA LEU A 167 -12.07 18.82 1.81
C LEU A 167 -13.09 17.67 1.84
N LEU A 168 -14.11 17.71 0.97
CA LEU A 168 -15.13 16.69 0.90
C LEU A 168 -14.58 15.33 0.44
N VAL A 169 -13.78 15.30 -0.62
CA VAL A 169 -13.14 14.09 -1.12
C VAL A 169 -12.19 13.53 -0.06
N GLY A 170 -11.41 14.37 0.62
CA GLY A 170 -10.53 13.98 1.71
C GLY A 170 -11.30 13.33 2.86
N LEU A 171 -12.34 14.00 3.37
CA LEU A 171 -13.17 13.49 4.46
C LEU A 171 -13.86 12.17 4.05
N LEU A 172 -14.48 12.16 2.86
CA LEU A 172 -15.18 10.97 2.37
C LEU A 172 -14.24 9.79 2.14
N SER A 173 -12.99 10.05 1.69
CA SER A 173 -11.95 9.02 1.54
C SER A 173 -11.61 8.37 2.88
N VAL A 174 -11.41 9.17 3.93
CA VAL A 174 -11.12 8.66 5.28
C VAL A 174 -12.30 7.87 5.83
N LEU A 175 -13.53 8.38 5.70
CA LEU A 175 -14.73 7.71 6.17
C LEU A 175 -15.01 6.41 5.42
N SER A 176 -14.94 6.43 4.08
CA SER A 176 -15.16 5.26 3.23
C SER A 176 -14.11 4.18 3.48
N THR A 177 -12.83 4.56 3.61
CA THR A 177 -11.75 3.63 3.95
C THR A 177 -11.96 3.02 5.33
N SER A 178 -12.26 3.83 6.35
CA SER A 178 -12.54 3.35 7.70
C SER A 178 -13.72 2.41 7.75
N ALA A 179 -14.80 2.72 7.04
CA ALA A 179 -15.99 1.86 6.92
C ALA A 179 -15.65 0.55 6.20
N SER A 180 -14.93 0.59 5.08
CA SER A 180 -14.51 -0.60 4.32
C SER A 180 -13.59 -1.50 5.14
N ILE A 181 -12.64 -0.93 5.88
CA ILE A 181 -11.80 -1.67 6.82
C ILE A 181 -12.66 -2.36 7.88
N TYR A 182 -13.58 -1.64 8.51
CA TYR A 182 -14.43 -2.19 9.55
C TYR A 182 -15.37 -3.28 9.03
N LEU A 183 -16.01 -3.08 7.89
CA LEU A 183 -17.01 -4.01 7.35
C LEU A 183 -16.37 -5.26 6.73
N ILE A 184 -15.34 -5.07 5.91
CA ILE A 184 -14.72 -6.11 5.07
C ILE A 184 -13.36 -6.56 5.62
N GLY A 185 -12.53 -5.58 6.04
CA GLY A 185 -11.14 -5.83 6.43
C GLY A 185 -10.99 -6.56 7.78
N LEU A 186 -11.88 -6.31 8.75
CA LEU A 186 -11.79 -6.89 10.09
C LEU A 186 -12.64 -8.15 10.22
N ASN A 187 -12.07 -9.20 10.81
CA ASN A 187 -12.81 -10.38 11.22
C ASN A 187 -13.56 -10.15 12.56
N SER A 188 -14.46 -11.08 12.94
CA SER A 188 -15.29 -10.95 14.15
C SER A 188 -14.45 -10.74 15.42
N TYR A 189 -13.37 -11.49 15.59
CA TYR A 189 -12.47 -11.35 16.73
C TYR A 189 -11.81 -9.96 16.80
N GLU A 190 -11.37 -9.43 15.66
CA GLU A 190 -10.76 -8.10 15.56
C GLU A 190 -11.77 -7.00 15.88
N LYS A 191 -13.02 -7.13 15.39
CA LYS A 191 -14.13 -6.22 15.72
C LYS A 191 -14.44 -6.21 17.22
N ASP A 192 -14.50 -7.36 17.84
CA ASP A 192 -14.78 -7.46 19.29
C ASP A 192 -13.65 -6.86 20.12
N LYS A 193 -12.40 -7.09 19.73
CA LYS A 193 -11.23 -6.48 20.36
C LYS A 193 -11.27 -4.95 20.24
N LEU A 194 -11.58 -4.43 19.05
CA LEU A 194 -11.72 -2.99 18.83
C LEU A 194 -12.82 -2.39 19.72
N LYS A 195 -14.02 -3.02 19.77
CA LYS A 195 -15.12 -2.61 20.63
C LYS A 195 -14.72 -2.60 22.11
N SER A 196 -13.96 -3.59 22.56
CA SER A 196 -13.51 -3.68 23.94
C SER A 196 -12.55 -2.55 24.32
N ILE A 197 -11.65 -2.18 23.39
CA ILE A 197 -10.73 -1.05 23.57
C ILE A 197 -11.52 0.26 23.65
N ILE A 198 -12.41 0.52 22.70
CA ILE A 198 -13.25 1.74 22.68
C ILE A 198 -14.06 1.87 23.99
N ARG A 199 -14.71 0.77 24.44
CA ARG A 199 -15.46 0.77 25.70
C ARG A 199 -14.59 1.09 26.94
N ARG A 200 -13.33 0.69 26.91
CA ARG A 200 -12.39 0.96 28.00
C ARG A 200 -12.04 2.45 28.08
N TYR A 201 -11.83 3.10 26.94
CA TYR A 201 -11.53 4.54 26.87
C TYR A 201 -12.75 5.43 27.15
N LEU A 202 -13.96 4.98 26.79
CA LEU A 202 -15.19 5.73 27.06
C LEU A 202 -15.65 5.61 28.53
N LYS A 203 -15.09 4.67 29.31
CA LYS A 203 -15.39 4.50 30.74
C LYS A 203 -14.32 5.10 31.67
N SER A 204 -13.23 5.60 31.11
CA SER A 204 -12.18 6.35 31.81
C SER A 204 -12.46 7.86 31.68
#